data_9adb9471d6d84a16992bcaefd4112ddd
#
_entry.id   9adb9471d6d84a16992bcaefd4112ddd
#
_cell.length_a   1.000
_cell.length_b   1.000
_cell.length_c   1.000
_cell.angle_alpha   90.00
_cell.angle_beta   90.00
_cell.angle_gamma   90.00
#
_symmetry.space_group_name_H-M   'P 1'
#
loop_
_entity.id
_entity.type
_entity.pdbx_description
1 polymer ?
#
loop_
_entity_poly.entity_id
_entity_poly.type
_entity_poly.pdbx_seq_one_letter_code
_entity_poly.pdbx_strand_id
1 'polypeptide(L)'
;MAQLYDQELKTQEKAKYEHIRQAKEKALEEQRIEADRIEREQLEAEREQEASLEVVPNTATNGNVGTDWSSVSPEIAANYMSSKTGVTASKWLDVIYKESSGNPYVENELSCWGYLQIMQSVHGQVSQLSPQEYLDKAVSIYQGSGGTAWATLQNK
;
A
#
# COMPACT_ATOMS: atom_id res chain seq x y z
N MET A 1 31.87 -47.71 -39.98
CA MET A 1 30.76 -48.18 -39.11
C MET A 1 30.75 -47.42 -37.78
N ALA A 2 31.85 -47.36 -37.01
CA ALA A 2 31.89 -46.69 -35.72
C ALA A 2 31.66 -45.19 -35.79
N GLN A 3 32.12 -44.46 -36.81
CA GLN A 3 31.95 -43.04 -36.98
C GLN A 3 30.51 -42.59 -37.27
N LEU A 4 29.76 -43.41 -38.01
CA LEU A 4 28.34 -43.16 -38.31
C LEU A 4 27.49 -43.30 -37.03
N TYR A 5 27.78 -44.28 -36.22
CA TYR A 5 27.11 -44.50 -34.96
C TYR A 5 27.32 -43.37 -33.93
N ASP A 6 28.55 -42.84 -33.90
CA ASP A 6 28.91 -41.74 -33.03
C ASP A 6 28.26 -40.41 -33.47
N GLN A 7 28.11 -40.17 -34.77
CA GLN A 7 27.39 -39.01 -35.31
C GLN A 7 25.88 -39.08 -35.01
N GLU A 8 25.30 -40.25 -35.12
CA GLU A 8 23.87 -40.47 -34.87
C GLU A 8 23.54 -40.26 -33.42
N LEU A 9 24.41 -40.75 -32.52
CA LEU A 9 24.27 -40.56 -31.06
C LEU A 9 24.36 -39.08 -30.67
N LYS A 10 25.32 -38.34 -31.21
CA LYS A 10 25.48 -36.89 -30.98
C LYS A 10 24.30 -36.09 -31.53
N THR A 11 23.70 -36.52 -32.64
CA THR A 11 22.52 -35.86 -33.19
C THR A 11 21.28 -36.09 -32.28
N GLN A 12 21.12 -37.30 -31.76
CA GLN A 12 20.04 -37.61 -30.82
C GLN A 12 20.19 -36.89 -29.48
N GLU A 13 21.39 -36.80 -28.97
CA GLU A 13 21.66 -36.02 -27.73
C GLU A 13 21.37 -34.55 -27.96
N LYS A 14 21.83 -33.98 -29.04
CA LYS A 14 21.55 -32.58 -29.39
C LYS A 14 20.05 -32.32 -29.52
N ALA A 15 19.30 -33.21 -30.14
CA ALA A 15 17.84 -33.11 -30.25
C ALA A 15 17.14 -33.15 -28.87
N LYS A 16 17.61 -33.99 -27.97
CA LYS A 16 17.10 -34.07 -26.58
C LYS A 16 17.36 -32.77 -25.84
N TYR A 17 18.57 -32.23 -25.90
CA TYR A 17 18.91 -30.94 -25.28
C TYR A 17 18.10 -29.80 -25.83
N GLU A 18 17.90 -29.75 -27.15
CA GLU A 18 17.07 -28.75 -27.80
C GLU A 18 15.61 -28.83 -27.32
N HIS A 19 15.06 -30.02 -27.23
CA HIS A 19 13.70 -30.24 -26.74
C HIS A 19 13.53 -29.82 -25.29
N ILE A 20 14.50 -30.14 -24.44
CA ILE A 20 14.51 -29.73 -23.00
C ILE A 20 14.61 -28.20 -22.90
N ARG A 21 15.45 -27.57 -23.73
CA ARG A 21 15.60 -26.11 -23.76
C ARG A 21 14.30 -25.43 -24.13
N GLN A 22 13.66 -25.88 -25.22
CA GLN A 22 12.38 -25.35 -25.67
C GLN A 22 11.27 -25.55 -24.62
N ALA A 23 11.22 -26.68 -23.95
CA ALA A 23 10.26 -26.93 -22.88
C ALA A 23 10.49 -25.98 -21.69
N LYS A 24 11.75 -25.73 -21.32
CA LYS A 24 12.10 -24.75 -20.27
C LYS A 24 11.73 -23.32 -20.66
N GLU A 25 12.03 -22.91 -21.88
CA GLU A 25 11.69 -21.57 -22.37
C GLU A 25 10.16 -21.37 -22.37
N LYS A 26 9.41 -22.37 -22.81
CA LYS A 26 7.95 -22.35 -22.81
C LYS A 26 7.38 -22.25 -21.38
N ALA A 27 7.90 -23.06 -20.47
CA ALA A 27 7.49 -23.03 -19.07
C ALA A 27 7.79 -21.68 -18.40
N LEU A 28 8.94 -21.10 -18.69
CA LEU A 28 9.34 -19.77 -18.19
C LEU A 28 8.43 -18.67 -18.76
N GLU A 29 8.08 -18.74 -20.04
CA GLU A 29 7.16 -17.78 -20.67
C GLU A 29 5.74 -17.91 -20.09
N GLU A 30 5.25 -19.12 -19.85
CA GLU A 30 3.97 -19.36 -19.19
C GLU A 30 3.96 -18.79 -17.77
N GLN A 31 5.06 -18.92 -17.01
CA GLN A 31 5.20 -18.32 -15.69
C GLN A 31 5.20 -16.79 -15.74
N ARG A 32 5.85 -16.19 -16.72
CA ARG A 32 5.83 -14.73 -16.94
C ARG A 32 4.43 -14.22 -17.24
N ILE A 33 3.72 -14.88 -18.15
CA ILE A 33 2.34 -14.52 -18.52
C ILE A 33 1.42 -14.64 -17.29
N GLU A 34 1.57 -15.68 -16.49
CA GLU A 34 0.78 -15.87 -15.28
C GLU A 34 1.10 -14.80 -14.22
N ALA A 35 2.38 -14.47 -14.04
CA ALA A 35 2.80 -13.39 -13.13
C ALA A 35 2.23 -12.02 -13.57
N ASP A 36 2.32 -11.70 -14.87
CA ASP A 36 1.73 -10.47 -15.42
C ASP A 36 0.21 -10.44 -15.25
N ARG A 37 -0.46 -11.58 -15.38
CA ARG A 37 -1.90 -11.69 -15.17
C ARG A 37 -2.28 -11.40 -13.71
N ILE A 38 -1.58 -12.00 -12.78
CA ILE A 38 -1.80 -11.81 -11.34
C ILE A 38 -1.56 -10.33 -10.96
N GLU A 39 -0.48 -9.73 -11.47
CA GLU A 39 -0.17 -8.32 -11.22
C GLU A 39 -1.27 -7.40 -11.76
N ARG A 40 -1.79 -7.66 -12.95
CA ARG A 40 -2.91 -6.90 -13.52
C ARG A 40 -4.20 -7.06 -12.73
N GLU A 41 -4.53 -8.27 -12.31
CA GLU A 41 -5.72 -8.54 -11.48
C GLU A 41 -5.62 -7.84 -10.13
N GLN A 42 -4.42 -7.82 -9.51
CA GLN A 42 -4.19 -7.08 -8.26
C GLN A 42 -4.34 -5.57 -8.46
N LEU A 43 -3.76 -5.04 -9.53
CA LEU A 43 -3.85 -3.60 -9.85
C LEU A 43 -5.29 -3.19 -10.16
N GLU A 44 -6.05 -4.05 -10.84
CA GLU A 44 -7.45 -3.81 -11.15
C GLU A 44 -8.33 -3.87 -9.89
N ALA A 45 -8.06 -4.83 -8.99
CA ALA A 45 -8.72 -4.92 -7.70
C ALA A 45 -8.42 -3.71 -6.81
N GLU A 46 -7.18 -3.22 -6.81
CA GLU A 46 -6.80 -1.97 -6.11
C GLU A 46 -7.56 -0.76 -6.68
N ARG A 47 -7.66 -0.67 -8.01
CA ARG A 47 -8.43 0.39 -8.67
C ARG A 47 -9.91 0.33 -8.37
N GLU A 48 -10.50 -0.85 -8.33
CA GLU A 48 -11.91 -1.03 -7.95
C GLU A 48 -12.16 -0.65 -6.48
N GLN A 49 -11.19 -0.95 -5.59
CA GLN A 49 -11.25 -0.51 -4.20
C GLN A 49 -11.10 1.00 -4.09
N GLU A 50 -10.19 1.62 -4.84
CA GLU A 50 -10.06 3.08 -4.90
C GLU A 50 -11.34 3.74 -5.42
N ALA A 51 -11.91 3.22 -6.50
CA ALA A 51 -13.17 3.73 -7.06
C ALA A 51 -14.34 3.54 -6.11
N SER A 52 -14.36 2.45 -5.34
CA SER A 52 -15.37 2.20 -4.30
C SER A 52 -15.23 3.15 -3.11
N LEU A 53 -14.00 3.56 -2.79
CA LEU A 53 -13.72 4.55 -1.75
C LEU A 53 -14.08 5.98 -2.20
N GLU A 54 -13.98 6.28 -3.49
CA GLU A 54 -14.41 7.56 -4.05
C GLU A 54 -15.96 7.71 -4.09
N VAL A 55 -16.67 6.61 -4.12
CA VAL A 55 -18.16 6.57 -4.23
C VAL A 55 -18.86 6.48 -2.87
N VAL A 56 -18.12 6.42 -1.76
CA VAL A 56 -18.76 6.67 -0.46
C VAL A 56 -19.24 8.13 -0.49
N PRO A 57 -20.56 8.37 -0.49
CA PRO A 57 -21.05 9.73 -0.46
C PRO A 57 -20.37 10.41 0.74
N ASN A 58 -19.69 11.46 0.44
CA ASN A 58 -19.01 12.29 1.42
C ASN A 58 -20.10 12.89 2.34
N THR A 59 -20.55 12.12 3.30
CA THR A 59 -21.36 12.59 4.43
C THR A 59 -20.48 13.27 5.47
N ALA A 60 -19.23 13.58 5.13
CA ALA A 60 -18.46 14.56 5.85
C ALA A 60 -19.04 15.96 5.57
N THR A 61 -20.24 16.13 6.02
CA THR A 61 -20.86 17.43 6.17
C THR A 61 -19.96 18.31 7.03
N ASN A 62 -19.37 19.33 6.40
CA ASN A 62 -18.74 20.45 7.08
C ASN A 62 -17.43 20.20 7.85
N GLY A 63 -16.59 19.26 7.42
CA GLY A 63 -15.24 19.11 7.96
C GLY A 63 -15.14 18.69 9.42
N ASN A 64 -16.22 18.15 9.97
CA ASN A 64 -16.24 17.64 11.35
C ASN A 64 -16.18 16.12 11.34
N VAL A 65 -15.10 15.56 11.88
CA VAL A 65 -14.87 14.10 11.96
C VAL A 65 -15.55 13.43 13.13
N GLY A 66 -16.22 14.16 14.00
CA GLY A 66 -16.80 13.64 15.23
C GLY A 66 -15.96 13.96 16.46
N THR A 67 -16.54 13.72 17.63
CA THR A 67 -15.95 14.08 18.94
C THR A 67 -15.37 12.88 19.69
N ASP A 68 -15.60 11.67 19.20
CA ASP A 68 -15.18 10.42 19.81
C ASP A 68 -14.52 9.50 18.80
N TRP A 69 -13.38 8.92 19.18
CA TRP A 69 -12.65 7.96 18.34
C TRP A 69 -13.45 6.72 17.97
N SER A 70 -14.43 6.33 18.77
CA SER A 70 -15.32 5.21 18.45
C SER A 70 -16.18 5.46 17.20
N SER A 71 -16.39 6.73 16.84
CA SER A 71 -17.15 7.16 15.66
C SER A 71 -16.25 7.48 14.45
N VAL A 72 -14.94 7.42 14.59
CA VAL A 72 -13.97 7.77 13.56
C VAL A 72 -13.25 6.52 13.08
N SER A 73 -13.71 5.95 11.97
CA SER A 73 -13.01 4.83 11.33
C SER A 73 -11.73 5.30 10.61
N PRO A 74 -10.80 4.39 10.28
CA PRO A 74 -9.64 4.72 9.46
C PRO A 74 -10.01 5.43 8.15
N GLU A 75 -11.12 5.04 7.52
CA GLU A 75 -11.61 5.61 6.27
C GLU A 75 -12.07 7.06 6.46
N ILE A 76 -12.75 7.37 7.55
CA ILE A 76 -13.17 8.74 7.89
C ILE A 76 -11.93 9.62 8.10
N ALA A 77 -10.94 9.13 8.85
CA ALA A 77 -9.70 9.84 9.07
C ALA A 77 -8.92 10.06 7.77
N ALA A 78 -8.82 9.04 6.92
CA ALA A 78 -8.14 9.13 5.63
C ALA A 78 -8.83 10.12 4.68
N ASN A 79 -10.16 10.10 4.63
CA ASN A 79 -10.93 11.06 3.83
C ASN A 79 -10.74 12.51 4.31
N TYR A 80 -10.73 12.71 5.61
CA TYR A 80 -10.44 14.03 6.18
C TYR A 80 -9.04 14.53 5.78
N MET A 81 -8.03 13.69 5.98
CA MET A 81 -6.66 14.03 5.58
C MET A 81 -6.54 14.30 4.09
N SER A 82 -7.20 13.52 3.25
CA SER A 82 -7.25 13.72 1.81
C SER A 82 -7.85 15.08 1.44
N SER A 83 -8.96 15.46 2.07
CA SER A 83 -9.64 16.72 1.80
C SER A 83 -8.78 17.94 2.16
N LYS A 84 -7.88 17.82 3.13
CA LYS A 84 -7.03 18.92 3.64
C LYS A 84 -5.65 18.96 3.01
N THR A 85 -5.12 17.83 2.56
CA THR A 85 -3.74 17.74 2.05
C THR A 85 -3.65 17.58 0.54
N GLY A 86 -4.73 17.15 -0.11
CA GLY A 86 -4.72 16.80 -1.53
C GLY A 86 -4.08 15.45 -1.85
N VAL A 87 -3.60 14.72 -0.85
CA VAL A 87 -3.13 13.34 -0.99
C VAL A 87 -4.36 12.41 -0.98
N THR A 88 -4.37 11.39 -1.83
CA THR A 88 -5.52 10.48 -1.92
C THR A 88 -5.84 9.79 -0.59
N ALA A 89 -7.11 9.52 -0.35
CA ALA A 89 -7.56 8.81 0.84
C ALA A 89 -6.94 7.40 0.94
N SER A 90 -6.75 6.72 -0.18
CA SER A 90 -6.07 5.43 -0.27
C SER A 90 -4.65 5.48 0.33
N LYS A 91 -3.86 6.47 -0.02
CA LYS A 91 -2.52 6.67 0.56
C LYS A 91 -2.56 6.96 2.06
N TRP A 92 -3.51 7.74 2.51
CA TRP A 92 -3.69 7.97 3.95
C TRP A 92 -4.13 6.72 4.70
N LEU A 93 -4.97 5.88 4.09
CA LEU A 93 -5.29 4.56 4.65
C LEU A 93 -4.05 3.68 4.79
N ASP A 94 -3.19 3.64 3.79
CA ASP A 94 -1.92 2.90 3.86
C ASP A 94 -1.04 3.39 5.01
N VAL A 95 -0.96 4.71 5.21
CA VAL A 95 -0.25 5.29 6.36
C VAL A 95 -0.86 4.81 7.68
N ILE A 96 -2.17 4.94 7.82
CA ILE A 96 -2.88 4.56 9.04
C ILE A 96 -2.66 3.08 9.38
N TYR A 97 -2.79 2.20 8.41
CA TYR A 97 -2.59 0.76 8.63
C TYR A 97 -1.14 0.39 8.92
N LYS A 98 -0.18 1.04 8.30
CA LYS A 98 1.25 0.81 8.58
C LYS A 98 1.68 1.36 9.93
N GLU A 99 1.18 2.52 10.32
CA GLU A 99 1.57 3.17 11.56
C GLU A 99 0.87 2.57 12.79
N SER A 100 -0.41 2.26 12.69
CA SER A 100 -1.25 1.89 13.83
C SER A 100 -2.07 0.62 13.65
N SER A 101 -2.00 -0.04 12.49
CA SER A 101 -2.89 -1.15 12.12
C SER A 101 -4.38 -0.79 12.19
N GLY A 102 -4.71 0.49 12.01
CA GLY A 102 -6.06 1.00 12.08
C GLY A 102 -6.59 1.19 13.51
N ASN A 103 -5.72 1.23 14.51
CA ASN A 103 -6.08 1.44 15.91
C ASN A 103 -5.80 2.88 16.34
N PRO A 104 -6.83 3.67 16.74
CA PRO A 104 -6.65 5.07 17.13
C PRO A 104 -6.02 5.26 18.52
N TYR A 105 -5.89 4.20 19.29
CA TYR A 105 -5.41 4.25 20.68
C TYR A 105 -4.00 3.68 20.87
N VAL A 106 -3.35 3.23 19.81
CA VAL A 106 -2.03 2.61 19.91
C VAL A 106 -0.95 3.63 20.20
N GLU A 107 -0.08 3.32 21.14
CA GLU A 107 1.11 4.08 21.48
C GLU A 107 2.34 3.16 21.39
N ASN A 108 3.42 3.65 20.77
CA ASN A 108 4.68 2.90 20.69
C ASN A 108 5.68 3.35 21.78
N GLU A 109 6.84 2.70 21.81
CA GLU A 109 7.90 2.98 22.80
C GLU A 109 8.47 4.41 22.72
N LEU A 110 8.28 5.09 21.58
CA LEU A 110 8.73 6.47 21.37
C LEU A 110 7.64 7.51 21.70
N SER A 111 6.55 7.08 22.33
CA SER A 111 5.37 7.92 22.60
C SER A 111 4.73 8.49 21.33
N CYS A 112 4.80 7.75 20.24
CA CYS A 112 4.01 8.04 19.04
C CYS A 112 2.61 7.47 19.23
N TRP A 113 1.57 8.28 19.04
CA TRP A 113 0.20 7.92 19.39
C TRP A 113 -0.77 8.06 18.22
N GLY A 114 -1.75 7.17 18.20
CA GLY A 114 -2.94 7.22 17.36
C GLY A 114 -2.77 6.70 15.97
N TYR A 115 -3.74 6.95 15.11
CA TYR A 115 -3.79 6.47 13.73
C TYR A 115 -2.52 6.75 12.90
N LEU A 116 -1.94 7.92 13.09
CA LEU A 116 -0.81 8.42 12.31
C LEU A 116 0.50 8.40 13.09
N GLN A 117 0.49 7.83 14.30
CA GLN A 117 1.66 7.71 15.17
C GLN A 117 2.43 9.03 15.32
N ILE A 118 1.71 10.07 15.75
CA ILE A 118 2.29 11.39 16.00
C ILE A 118 3.14 11.34 17.26
N MET A 119 4.39 11.77 17.15
CA MET A 119 5.36 11.76 18.24
C MET A 119 5.04 12.85 19.26
N GLN A 120 4.55 12.45 20.43
CA GLN A 120 4.10 13.37 21.48
C GLN A 120 5.23 14.21 22.08
N SER A 121 6.45 13.69 22.12
CA SER A 121 7.62 14.43 22.59
C SER A 121 7.99 15.64 21.71
N VAL A 122 7.58 15.62 20.44
CA VAL A 122 7.85 16.69 19.47
C VAL A 122 6.64 17.59 19.29
N HIS A 123 5.45 17.01 19.24
CA HIS A 123 4.21 17.71 18.84
C HIS A 123 3.22 17.96 19.99
N GLY A 124 3.55 17.54 21.21
CA GLY A 124 2.69 17.65 22.37
C GLY A 124 1.77 16.43 22.55
N GLN A 125 1.04 16.40 23.64
CA GLN A 125 0.18 15.26 24.04
C GLN A 125 -1.05 15.12 23.11
N VAL A 126 -0.85 14.56 21.94
CA VAL A 126 -1.93 14.32 20.96
C VAL A 126 -2.95 13.28 21.44
N SER A 127 -2.61 12.45 22.41
CA SER A 127 -3.54 11.50 23.05
C SER A 127 -4.68 12.18 23.82
N GLN A 128 -4.52 13.44 24.18
CA GLN A 128 -5.53 14.24 24.87
C GLN A 128 -6.44 15.02 23.92
N LEU A 129 -6.11 15.05 22.63
CA LEU A 129 -6.88 15.76 21.63
C LEU A 129 -8.13 15.00 21.22
N SER A 130 -9.18 15.74 20.84
CA SER A 130 -10.32 15.15 20.13
C SER A 130 -9.89 14.63 18.76
N PRO A 131 -10.65 13.73 18.11
CA PRO A 131 -10.33 13.27 16.77
C PRO A 131 -10.12 14.39 15.75
N GLN A 132 -10.94 15.42 15.81
CA GLN A 132 -10.82 16.59 14.95
C GLN A 132 -9.49 17.33 15.17
N GLU A 133 -9.18 17.65 16.42
CA GLU A 133 -7.93 18.33 16.79
C GLU A 133 -6.68 17.50 16.45
N TYR A 134 -6.76 16.19 16.65
CA TYR A 134 -5.68 15.26 16.27
C TYR A 134 -5.41 15.29 14.77
N LEU A 135 -6.44 15.18 13.95
CA LEU A 135 -6.31 15.20 12.48
C LEU A 135 -5.89 16.57 11.97
N ASP A 136 -6.37 17.66 12.58
CA ASP A 136 -5.89 19.02 12.28
C ASP A 136 -4.42 19.19 12.61
N LYS A 137 -3.97 18.59 13.70
CA LYS A 137 -2.55 18.52 14.06
C LYS A 137 -1.75 17.75 13.02
N ALA A 138 -2.25 16.63 12.57
CA ALA A 138 -1.63 15.83 11.51
C ALA A 138 -1.52 16.62 10.18
N VAL A 139 -2.57 17.35 9.81
CA VAL A 139 -2.55 18.24 8.64
C VAL A 139 -1.44 19.29 8.77
N SER A 140 -1.31 19.92 9.93
CA SER A 140 -0.26 20.90 10.20
C SER A 140 1.14 20.30 10.08
N ILE A 141 1.33 19.08 10.59
CA ILE A 141 2.61 18.35 10.48
C ILE A 141 2.92 18.05 9.00
N TYR A 142 1.92 17.59 8.24
CA TYR A 142 2.07 17.32 6.81
C TYR A 142 2.50 18.58 6.06
N GLN A 143 1.83 19.69 6.28
CA GLN A 143 2.13 20.96 5.64
C GLN A 143 3.50 21.50 6.03
N GLY A 144 3.85 21.41 7.31
CA GLY A 144 5.14 21.87 7.84
C GLY A 144 6.34 21.04 7.39
N SER A 145 6.13 19.73 7.16
CA SER A 145 7.18 18.81 6.72
C SER A 145 7.28 18.64 5.20
N GLY A 146 6.36 19.22 4.44
CA GLY A 146 6.25 18.97 3.01
C GLY A 146 5.93 17.50 2.67
N GLY A 147 5.25 16.81 3.58
CA GLY A 147 4.86 15.41 3.43
C GLY A 147 5.92 14.40 3.87
N THR A 148 7.08 14.82 4.37
CA THR A 148 8.18 13.92 4.75
C THR A 148 8.00 13.23 6.09
N ALA A 149 7.03 13.66 6.91
CA ALA A 149 6.78 13.06 8.24
C ALA A 149 6.37 11.58 8.17
N TRP A 150 5.76 11.16 7.09
CA TRP A 150 5.36 9.77 6.87
C TRP A 150 6.06 9.19 5.64
N ALA A 151 6.94 8.22 5.87
CA ALA A 151 7.73 7.59 4.81
C ALA A 151 6.85 6.92 3.75
N THR A 152 5.69 6.39 4.14
CA THR A 152 4.72 5.75 3.24
C THR A 152 4.22 6.70 2.14
N LEU A 153 4.11 8.00 2.42
CA LEU A 153 3.70 9.00 1.43
C LEU A 153 4.80 9.32 0.40
N GLN A 154 6.05 8.98 0.71
CA GLN A 154 7.21 9.21 -0.17
C GLN A 154 7.40 8.10 -1.21
N ASN A 155 6.76 6.97 -1.03
CA ASN A 155 6.80 5.86 -2.00
C ASN A 155 5.86 6.18 -3.17
N LYS A 156 6.48 6.42 -4.32
CA LYS A 156 5.77 6.61 -5.58
C LYS A 156 5.54 5.28 -6.28
#